data_33811cf62edb4ab92c97fba5febd0d4c
#
_entry.id   33811cf62edb4ab92c97fba5febd0d4c
#
_cell.length_a   1.000
_cell.length_b   1.000
_cell.length_c   1.000
_cell.angle_alpha   90.00
_cell.angle_beta   90.00
_cell.angle_gamma   90.00
#
_symmetry.space_group_name_H-M   'P 1'
#
loop_
_entity.id
_entity.type
_entity.pdbx_description
1 polymer ?
#
loop_
_entity_poly.entity_id
_entity_poly.type
_entity_poly.pdbx_seq_one_letter_code
_entity_poly.pdbx_strand_id
1 'polypeptide(L)'
;MSEPVIHLKPGKDRPVLAGHPWIFSGAIAGLENRLEPGSIVAIEDAAGKLIGRGYVNPRCAITVRVLTRNDEPVDAALVARRIEAALTLRHAILPADTNAFRLLNGEGDFLPGVVADVYGSTVVLQCLTAGAERLKSLVVDALVRELRPACIYERSVGNVRREEGLAQVTGALYGDPPTTPVDIRECGLQFQVDVQSGQKTGFFLDQRDNRRLARELPGRSVAAALCRDTPHCAPLRPA
;
A
#
# COMPACT_ATOMS: atom_id res chain seq x y z
N MET A 1 -19.32 8.17 21.02
CA MET A 1 -19.06 9.50 20.41
C MET A 1 -19.51 9.42 18.98
N SER A 2 -20.22 10.43 18.46
CA SER A 2 -20.63 10.48 17.05
C SER A 2 -19.41 10.59 16.15
N GLU A 3 -19.46 9.98 14.95
CA GLU A 3 -18.44 10.09 13.93
C GLU A 3 -18.29 11.58 13.52
N PRO A 4 -17.06 12.14 13.46
CA PRO A 4 -16.85 13.51 13.02
C PRO A 4 -17.23 13.67 11.53
N VAL A 5 -17.75 14.85 11.19
CA VAL A 5 -18.21 15.15 9.83
C VAL A 5 -17.33 16.23 9.18
N ILE A 6 -16.94 16.01 7.93
CA ILE A 6 -16.28 16.99 7.08
C ILE A 6 -17.27 17.47 6.02
N HIS A 7 -17.59 18.77 6.06
CA HIS A 7 -18.42 19.39 5.02
C HIS A 7 -17.59 19.97 3.90
N LEU A 8 -17.95 19.69 2.65
CA LEU A 8 -17.31 20.25 1.49
C LEU A 8 -17.95 21.59 1.10
N LYS A 9 -17.14 22.50 0.56
CA LYS A 9 -17.65 23.75 -0.04
C LYS A 9 -18.48 23.45 -1.28
N PRO A 10 -19.43 24.34 -1.66
CA PRO A 10 -20.25 24.18 -2.86
C PRO A 10 -19.40 23.86 -4.11
N GLY A 11 -19.76 22.80 -4.83
CA GLY A 11 -19.11 22.32 -6.05
C GLY A 11 -17.76 21.62 -5.86
N LYS A 12 -17.29 21.44 -4.62
CA LYS A 12 -16.05 20.69 -4.31
C LYS A 12 -16.27 19.20 -4.07
N ASP A 13 -17.51 18.75 -4.07
CA ASP A 13 -17.95 17.35 -4.05
C ASP A 13 -17.72 16.62 -5.39
N ARG A 14 -17.78 17.36 -6.52
CA ARG A 14 -17.68 16.78 -7.88
C ARG A 14 -16.47 15.86 -8.09
N PRO A 15 -15.22 16.21 -7.71
CA PRO A 15 -14.08 15.30 -7.86
C PRO A 15 -14.26 14.01 -7.08
N VAL A 16 -14.80 14.06 -5.86
CA VAL A 16 -15.05 12.90 -5.01
C VAL A 16 -16.07 11.96 -5.64
N LEU A 17 -17.18 12.53 -6.12
CA LEU A 17 -18.24 11.80 -6.83
C LEU A 17 -17.73 11.18 -8.14
N ALA A 18 -16.79 11.86 -8.83
CA ALA A 18 -16.12 11.35 -10.03
C ALA A 18 -15.04 10.30 -9.74
N GLY A 19 -14.81 9.93 -8.47
CA GLY A 19 -13.87 8.87 -8.11
C GLY A 19 -12.53 9.34 -7.56
N HIS A 20 -12.26 10.65 -7.47
CA HIS A 20 -11.00 11.15 -6.94
C HIS A 20 -10.86 10.79 -5.44
N PRO A 21 -9.74 10.17 -5.00
CA PRO A 21 -9.60 9.67 -3.64
C PRO A 21 -9.16 10.75 -2.63
N TRP A 22 -8.78 11.95 -3.06
CA TRP A 22 -8.21 12.99 -2.22
C TRP A 22 -9.09 14.22 -2.12
N ILE A 23 -9.19 14.76 -0.90
CA ILE A 23 -9.83 16.05 -0.61
C ILE A 23 -8.77 16.96 -0.01
N PHE A 24 -8.51 18.06 -0.70
CA PHE A 24 -7.54 19.07 -0.27
C PHE A 24 -8.19 20.04 0.73
N SER A 25 -7.36 20.63 1.61
CA SER A 25 -7.80 21.59 2.63
C SER A 25 -8.66 22.71 2.07
N GLY A 26 -8.34 23.21 0.88
CA GLY A 26 -9.11 24.27 0.21
C GLY A 26 -10.55 23.90 -0.18
N ALA A 27 -10.89 22.59 -0.23
CA ALA A 27 -12.21 22.10 -0.55
C ALA A 27 -13.16 21.98 0.68
N ILE A 28 -12.61 22.07 1.88
CA ILE A 28 -13.33 21.83 3.15
C ILE A 28 -13.91 23.14 3.67
N ALA A 29 -15.17 23.11 4.10
CA ALA A 29 -15.87 24.23 4.73
C ALA A 29 -15.68 24.16 6.24
N GLY A 30 -14.65 24.83 6.77
CA GLY A 30 -14.40 24.86 8.22
C GLY A 30 -13.82 23.55 8.74
N LEU A 31 -12.49 23.43 8.72
CA LEU A 31 -11.81 22.29 9.34
C LEU A 31 -11.61 22.54 10.83
N GLU A 32 -12.18 21.66 11.65
CA GLU A 32 -11.91 21.69 13.09
C GLU A 32 -10.47 21.22 13.35
N ASN A 33 -9.63 22.11 13.87
CA ASN A 33 -8.23 21.80 14.23
C ASN A 33 -8.09 20.77 15.38
N ARG A 34 -9.21 20.28 15.91
CA ARG A 34 -9.26 19.30 17.01
C ARG A 34 -9.27 17.85 16.55
N LEU A 35 -9.42 17.60 15.24
CA LEU A 35 -9.42 16.24 14.72
C LEU A 35 -8.02 15.64 14.79
N GLU A 36 -7.91 14.48 15.39
CA GLU A 36 -6.64 13.75 15.46
C GLU A 36 -6.29 13.19 14.07
N PRO A 37 -5.02 13.26 13.66
CA PRO A 37 -4.55 12.62 12.43
C PRO A 37 -4.93 11.14 12.36
N GLY A 38 -5.50 10.72 11.24
CA GLY A 38 -5.97 9.35 11.03
C GLY A 38 -7.39 9.06 11.50
N SER A 39 -8.07 10.02 12.14
CA SER A 39 -9.48 9.83 12.55
C SER A 39 -10.37 9.57 11.34
N ILE A 40 -11.27 8.58 11.48
CA ILE A 40 -12.30 8.31 10.49
C ILE A 40 -13.34 9.42 10.56
N VAL A 41 -13.78 9.89 9.38
CA VAL A 41 -14.75 10.98 9.24
C VAL A 41 -15.79 10.63 8.18
N ALA A 42 -17.02 11.05 8.41
CA ALA A 42 -18.03 11.14 7.37
C ALA A 42 -17.74 12.37 6.48
N ILE A 43 -17.99 12.25 5.19
CA ILE A 43 -17.78 13.31 4.19
C ILE A 43 -19.14 13.69 3.63
N GLU A 44 -19.52 14.95 3.78
CA GLU A 44 -20.78 15.48 3.31
C GLU A 44 -20.56 16.59 2.30
N ASP A 45 -21.48 16.72 1.36
CA ASP A 45 -21.52 17.84 0.43
C ASP A 45 -22.00 19.13 1.15
N ALA A 46 -22.12 20.23 0.39
CA ALA A 46 -22.56 21.52 0.95
C ALA A 46 -24.03 21.54 1.38
N ALA A 47 -24.84 20.55 0.99
CA ALA A 47 -26.24 20.40 1.41
C ALA A 47 -26.40 19.44 2.60
N GLY A 48 -25.31 18.88 3.14
CA GLY A 48 -25.33 17.92 4.24
C GLY A 48 -25.64 16.49 3.81
N LYS A 49 -25.54 16.18 2.52
CA LYS A 49 -25.70 14.81 2.03
C LYS A 49 -24.39 14.04 2.15
N LEU A 50 -24.45 12.88 2.79
CA LEU A 50 -23.31 11.96 2.87
C LEU A 50 -22.86 11.52 1.46
N ILE A 51 -21.56 11.65 1.17
CA ILE A 51 -20.94 11.23 -0.09
C ILE A 51 -19.81 10.19 0.11
N GLY A 52 -19.54 9.83 1.35
CA GLY A 52 -18.57 8.78 1.67
C GLY A 52 -17.96 8.91 3.05
N ARG A 53 -16.98 8.04 3.32
CA ARG A 53 -16.13 8.08 4.52
C ARG A 53 -14.67 7.98 4.15
N GLY A 54 -13.83 8.54 5.00
CA GLY A 54 -12.39 8.52 4.84
C GLY A 54 -11.68 8.76 6.15
N TYR A 55 -10.39 9.00 6.09
CA TYR A 55 -9.64 9.48 7.25
C TYR A 55 -9.06 10.87 6.99
N VAL A 56 -8.91 11.62 8.06
CA VAL A 56 -8.45 13.02 8.02
C VAL A 56 -7.04 13.15 8.59
N ASN A 57 -6.24 14.02 7.99
CA ASN A 57 -5.05 14.59 8.63
C ASN A 57 -5.07 16.11 8.42
N PRO A 58 -5.45 16.89 9.45
CA PRO A 58 -5.55 18.36 9.35
C PRO A 58 -4.22 19.07 9.05
N ARG A 59 -3.09 18.38 9.24
CA ARG A 59 -1.74 18.94 9.03
C ARG A 59 -1.29 18.86 7.57
N CYS A 60 -1.98 18.07 6.74
CA CYS A 60 -1.59 17.79 5.37
C CYS A 60 -2.41 18.57 4.35
N ALA A 61 -1.81 18.94 3.22
CA ALA A 61 -2.53 19.53 2.09
C ALA A 61 -3.61 18.60 1.54
N ILE A 62 -3.31 17.30 1.42
CA ILE A 62 -4.31 16.24 1.20
C ILE A 62 -4.92 15.92 2.56
N THR A 63 -5.95 16.66 2.91
CA THR A 63 -6.51 16.64 4.27
C THR A 63 -7.39 15.42 4.53
N VAL A 64 -8.15 14.95 3.53
CA VAL A 64 -8.95 13.73 3.67
C VAL A 64 -8.62 12.77 2.52
N ARG A 65 -8.46 11.49 2.86
CA ARG A 65 -8.37 10.40 1.89
C ARG A 65 -9.60 9.51 2.01
N VAL A 66 -10.32 9.40 0.90
CA VAL A 66 -11.59 8.67 0.83
C VAL A 66 -11.33 7.17 0.85
N LEU A 67 -11.98 6.46 1.77
CA LEU A 67 -11.94 5.01 1.88
C LEU A 67 -13.14 4.35 1.20
N THR A 68 -14.31 4.94 1.34
CA THR A 68 -15.53 4.45 0.69
C THR A 68 -16.44 5.61 0.29
N ARG A 69 -17.21 5.41 -0.78
CA ARG A 69 -18.27 6.33 -1.24
C ARG A 69 -19.67 5.83 -0.93
N ASN A 70 -19.73 4.70 -0.22
CA ASN A 70 -20.97 4.11 0.25
C ASN A 70 -21.25 4.53 1.69
N ASP A 71 -22.50 4.43 2.09
CA ASP A 71 -22.89 4.56 3.52
C ASP A 71 -22.61 3.23 4.23
N GLU A 72 -21.34 2.99 4.51
CA GLU A 72 -20.84 1.80 5.19
C GLU A 72 -19.73 2.16 6.18
N PRO A 73 -19.56 1.40 7.26
CA PRO A 73 -18.52 1.65 8.25
C PRO A 73 -17.13 1.38 7.68
N VAL A 74 -16.13 2.08 8.21
CA VAL A 74 -14.71 1.79 7.98
C VAL A 74 -14.24 0.82 9.06
N ASP A 75 -14.36 -0.47 8.78
CA ASP A 75 -14.13 -1.57 9.71
C ASP A 75 -13.29 -2.70 9.09
N ALA A 76 -13.15 -3.80 9.83
CA ALA A 76 -12.43 -4.98 9.38
C ALA A 76 -13.03 -5.61 8.11
N ALA A 77 -14.35 -5.53 7.93
CA ALA A 77 -15.02 -6.09 6.75
C ALA A 77 -14.70 -5.28 5.49
N LEU A 78 -14.67 -3.95 5.57
CA LEU A 78 -14.24 -3.09 4.47
C LEU A 78 -12.80 -3.38 4.06
N VAL A 79 -11.87 -3.40 5.03
CA VAL A 79 -10.45 -3.66 4.79
C VAL A 79 -10.26 -5.03 4.15
N ALA A 80 -10.93 -6.06 4.66
CA ALA A 80 -10.85 -7.42 4.15
C ALA A 80 -11.31 -7.50 2.69
N ARG A 81 -12.45 -6.92 2.34
CA ARG A 81 -12.97 -6.92 0.95
C ARG A 81 -11.99 -6.23 -0.02
N ARG A 82 -11.30 -5.14 0.41
CA ARG A 82 -10.29 -4.46 -0.42
C ARG A 82 -9.08 -5.35 -0.68
N ILE A 83 -8.61 -6.05 0.33
CA ILE A 83 -7.47 -6.98 0.20
C ILE A 83 -7.85 -8.18 -0.66
N GLU A 84 -9.03 -8.77 -0.48
CA GLU A 84 -9.53 -9.87 -1.30
C GLU A 84 -9.67 -9.46 -2.78
N ALA A 85 -10.25 -8.29 -3.05
CA ALA A 85 -10.36 -7.75 -4.41
C ALA A 85 -8.98 -7.52 -5.05
N ALA A 86 -8.03 -6.95 -4.28
CA ALA A 86 -6.67 -6.75 -4.74
C ALA A 86 -5.99 -8.09 -5.06
N LEU A 87 -6.14 -9.09 -4.20
CA LEU A 87 -5.57 -10.44 -4.39
C LEU A 87 -6.16 -11.12 -5.63
N THR A 88 -7.48 -11.05 -5.80
CA THR A 88 -8.18 -11.59 -6.97
C THR A 88 -7.65 -10.95 -8.26
N LEU A 89 -7.49 -9.62 -8.29
CA LEU A 89 -6.91 -8.94 -9.44
C LEU A 89 -5.49 -9.43 -9.75
N ARG A 90 -4.63 -9.55 -8.72
CA ARG A 90 -3.25 -10.02 -8.92
C ARG A 90 -3.21 -11.46 -9.44
N HIS A 91 -4.00 -12.34 -8.88
CA HIS A 91 -4.08 -13.73 -9.37
C HIS A 91 -4.52 -13.82 -10.84
N ALA A 92 -5.40 -12.91 -11.29
CA ALA A 92 -5.85 -12.89 -12.69
C ALA A 92 -4.80 -12.39 -13.69
N ILE A 93 -3.82 -11.56 -13.25
CA ILE A 93 -2.87 -10.91 -14.16
C ILE A 93 -1.41 -11.37 -13.99
N LEU A 94 -1.08 -12.04 -12.89
CA LEU A 94 0.28 -12.48 -12.63
C LEU A 94 0.64 -13.71 -13.45
N PRO A 95 1.88 -13.78 -14.00
CA PRO A 95 2.38 -15.00 -14.60
C PRO A 95 2.45 -16.15 -13.59
N ALA A 96 2.17 -17.38 -14.03
CA ALA A 96 2.11 -18.58 -13.17
C ALA A 96 3.38 -18.82 -12.34
N ASP A 97 4.57 -18.54 -12.90
CA ASP A 97 5.86 -18.73 -12.23
C ASP A 97 6.32 -17.48 -11.46
N THR A 98 5.40 -16.74 -10.85
CA THR A 98 5.71 -15.51 -10.12
C THR A 98 5.12 -15.56 -8.72
N ASN A 99 5.95 -15.45 -7.69
CA ASN A 99 5.56 -15.39 -6.27
C ASN A 99 6.00 -14.11 -5.57
N ALA A 100 6.42 -13.10 -6.36
CA ALA A 100 6.78 -11.78 -5.84
C ALA A 100 6.03 -10.68 -6.61
N PHE A 101 5.21 -9.90 -5.89
CA PHE A 101 4.34 -8.88 -6.50
C PHE A 101 3.85 -7.87 -5.48
N ARG A 102 3.47 -6.68 -5.98
CA ARG A 102 2.74 -5.69 -5.18
C ARG A 102 1.29 -6.10 -5.04
N LEU A 103 0.88 -6.43 -3.82
CA LEU A 103 -0.50 -6.76 -3.51
C LEU A 103 -1.34 -5.50 -3.33
N LEU A 104 -0.87 -4.55 -2.50
CA LEU A 104 -1.57 -3.30 -2.24
C LEU A 104 -0.76 -2.10 -2.72
N ASN A 105 -1.40 -1.21 -3.46
CA ASN A 105 -0.81 0.01 -4.01
C ASN A 105 -1.61 1.26 -3.64
N GLY A 106 -1.83 1.46 -2.35
CA GLY A 106 -2.47 2.66 -1.82
C GLY A 106 -3.86 2.92 -2.39
N GLU A 107 -4.03 4.08 -2.97
CA GLU A 107 -5.28 4.55 -3.57
C GLU A 107 -5.76 3.67 -4.73
N GLY A 108 -4.85 3.04 -5.46
CA GLY A 108 -5.18 2.13 -6.56
C GLY A 108 -5.95 0.89 -6.12
N ASP A 109 -5.75 0.47 -4.87
CA ASP A 109 -6.47 -0.66 -4.25
C ASP A 109 -7.45 -0.18 -3.16
N PHE A 110 -7.80 1.09 -3.17
CA PHE A 110 -8.76 1.73 -2.26
C PHE A 110 -8.37 1.62 -0.76
N LEU A 111 -7.08 1.48 -0.47
CA LEU A 111 -6.48 1.55 0.87
C LEU A 111 -5.39 2.63 0.88
N PRO A 112 -5.76 3.92 0.82
CA PRO A 112 -4.83 5.03 0.73
C PRO A 112 -3.69 4.93 1.76
N GLY A 113 -2.46 5.15 1.31
CA GLY A 113 -1.28 5.13 2.14
C GLY A 113 -0.81 3.74 2.61
N VAL A 114 -1.48 2.66 2.21
CA VAL A 114 -1.06 1.28 2.49
C VAL A 114 -0.36 0.69 1.27
N VAL A 115 0.85 0.19 1.44
CA VAL A 115 1.57 -0.60 0.43
C VAL A 115 1.90 -1.96 1.03
N ALA A 116 1.60 -3.03 0.29
CA ALA A 116 1.98 -4.38 0.68
C ALA A 116 2.62 -5.10 -0.51
N ASP A 117 3.87 -5.52 -0.35
CA ASP A 117 4.61 -6.29 -1.33
C ASP A 117 4.83 -7.71 -0.81
N VAL A 118 4.48 -8.69 -1.64
CA VAL A 118 4.61 -10.12 -1.33
C VAL A 118 5.92 -10.63 -1.93
N TYR A 119 6.68 -11.37 -1.13
CA TYR A 119 7.93 -12.03 -1.48
C TYR A 119 7.88 -13.49 -0.99
N GLY A 120 7.37 -14.39 -1.82
CA GLY A 120 7.11 -15.78 -1.41
C GLY A 120 6.13 -15.84 -0.22
N SER A 121 6.61 -16.31 0.94
CA SER A 121 5.83 -16.36 2.18
C SER A 121 5.99 -15.13 3.08
N THR A 122 6.78 -14.14 2.68
CA THR A 122 7.02 -12.91 3.43
C THR A 122 6.26 -11.75 2.80
N VAL A 123 5.60 -10.94 3.62
CA VAL A 123 4.95 -9.69 3.19
C VAL A 123 5.70 -8.50 3.80
N VAL A 124 6.05 -7.52 2.97
CA VAL A 124 6.56 -6.23 3.46
C VAL A 124 5.43 -5.21 3.40
N LEU A 125 5.06 -4.69 4.57
CA LEU A 125 3.99 -3.72 4.75
C LEU A 125 4.56 -2.31 4.98
N GLN A 126 3.96 -1.31 4.33
CA GLN A 126 4.20 0.10 4.62
C GLN A 126 2.88 0.80 4.91
N CYS A 127 2.81 1.48 6.06
CA CYS A 127 1.73 2.39 6.42
C CYS A 127 2.28 3.82 6.36
N LEU A 128 2.00 4.53 5.27
CA LEU A 128 2.67 5.79 4.95
C LEU A 128 1.91 7.03 5.44
N THR A 129 0.65 6.88 5.84
CA THR A 129 -0.23 7.98 6.24
C THR A 129 -0.84 7.72 7.61
N ALA A 130 -1.34 8.76 8.28
CA ALA A 130 -1.93 8.64 9.61
C ALA A 130 -3.14 7.69 9.64
N GLY A 131 -3.97 7.69 8.59
CA GLY A 131 -5.08 6.75 8.48
C GLY A 131 -4.62 5.32 8.24
N ALA A 132 -3.60 5.11 7.39
CA ALA A 132 -3.00 3.79 7.19
C ALA A 132 -2.40 3.24 8.50
N GLU A 133 -1.72 4.09 9.28
CA GLU A 133 -1.20 3.73 10.60
C GLU A 133 -2.32 3.26 11.54
N ARG A 134 -3.45 3.97 11.55
CA ARG A 134 -4.61 3.63 12.38
C ARG A 134 -5.30 2.32 11.94
N LEU A 135 -5.30 2.03 10.65
CA LEU A 135 -5.89 0.81 10.09
C LEU A 135 -4.91 -0.39 10.07
N LYS A 136 -3.67 -0.20 10.52
CA LYS A 136 -2.59 -1.20 10.42
C LYS A 136 -2.98 -2.57 10.96
N SER A 137 -3.56 -2.63 12.17
CA SER A 137 -3.98 -3.91 12.77
C SER A 137 -5.00 -4.65 11.90
N LEU A 138 -6.01 -3.94 11.38
CA LEU A 138 -7.03 -4.52 10.51
C LEU A 138 -6.42 -5.04 9.19
N VAL A 139 -5.43 -4.31 8.66
CA VAL A 139 -4.69 -4.72 7.45
C VAL A 139 -3.86 -5.97 7.74
N VAL A 140 -3.13 -6.02 8.85
CA VAL A 140 -2.32 -7.19 9.25
C VAL A 140 -3.20 -8.42 9.44
N ASP A 141 -4.31 -8.30 10.19
CA ASP A 141 -5.24 -9.40 10.44
C ASP A 141 -5.82 -9.96 9.13
N ALA A 142 -6.20 -9.08 8.21
CA ALA A 142 -6.72 -9.48 6.91
C ALA A 142 -5.63 -10.15 6.03
N LEU A 143 -4.40 -9.61 6.01
CA LEU A 143 -3.27 -10.24 5.29
C LEU A 143 -2.93 -11.61 5.84
N VAL A 144 -2.94 -11.79 7.17
CA VAL A 144 -2.72 -13.10 7.81
C VAL A 144 -3.78 -14.10 7.38
N ARG A 145 -5.05 -13.69 7.39
CA ARG A 145 -6.16 -14.56 7.00
C ARG A 145 -6.09 -14.99 5.54
N GLU A 146 -5.84 -14.04 4.62
CA GLU A 146 -5.91 -14.29 3.17
C GLU A 146 -4.63 -14.98 2.63
N LEU A 147 -3.45 -14.62 3.12
CA LEU A 147 -2.18 -15.09 2.59
C LEU A 147 -1.52 -16.17 3.44
N ARG A 148 -1.84 -16.25 4.74
CA ARG A 148 -1.15 -17.11 5.72
C ARG A 148 0.37 -17.00 5.61
N PRO A 149 0.93 -15.78 5.67
CA PRO A 149 2.35 -15.57 5.47
C PRO A 149 3.15 -16.14 6.65
N ALA A 150 4.41 -16.47 6.42
CA ALA A 150 5.35 -16.81 7.49
C ALA A 150 5.74 -15.56 8.32
N CYS A 151 5.81 -14.41 7.64
CA CYS A 151 6.15 -13.12 8.28
C CYS A 151 5.45 -11.95 7.57
N ILE A 152 5.00 -10.96 8.36
CA ILE A 152 4.71 -9.61 7.88
C ILE A 152 5.72 -8.67 8.53
N TYR A 153 6.57 -8.04 7.71
CA TYR A 153 7.61 -7.12 8.14
C TYR A 153 7.24 -5.68 7.77
N GLU A 154 7.21 -4.78 8.75
CA GLU A 154 6.93 -3.37 8.51
C GLU A 154 8.19 -2.63 8.07
N ARG A 155 8.06 -1.84 7.00
CA ARG A 155 9.07 -0.88 6.54
C ARG A 155 8.43 0.48 6.27
N SER A 156 7.75 1.01 7.27
CA SER A 156 7.06 2.30 7.20
C SER A 156 8.06 3.44 7.35
N VAL A 157 8.83 3.70 6.29
CA VAL A 157 9.89 4.71 6.23
C VAL A 157 9.71 5.63 5.03
N GLY A 158 10.24 6.85 5.11
CA GLY A 158 10.25 7.80 3.99
C GLY A 158 9.69 9.18 4.33
N ASN A 159 9.78 10.09 3.36
CA ASN A 159 9.40 11.51 3.55
C ASN A 159 7.89 11.66 3.81
N VAL A 160 7.05 10.88 3.14
CA VAL A 160 5.59 10.93 3.30
C VAL A 160 5.19 10.77 4.76
N ARG A 161 5.81 9.83 5.50
CA ARG A 161 5.53 9.67 6.93
C ARG A 161 5.87 10.90 7.76
N ARG A 162 6.98 11.57 7.44
CA ARG A 162 7.39 12.82 8.12
C ARG A 162 6.39 13.94 7.86
N GLU A 163 5.93 14.08 6.62
CA GLU A 163 4.89 15.05 6.23
C GLU A 163 3.55 14.77 6.93
N GLU A 164 3.23 13.49 7.15
CA GLU A 164 2.04 13.05 7.90
C GLU A 164 2.20 13.20 9.43
N GLY A 165 3.41 13.57 9.91
CA GLY A 165 3.70 13.70 11.34
C GLY A 165 3.96 12.38 12.06
N LEU A 166 4.36 11.33 11.32
CA LEU A 166 4.58 9.98 11.83
C LEU A 166 6.07 9.65 11.99
N ALA A 167 6.40 8.86 13.02
CA ALA A 167 7.72 8.30 13.19
C ALA A 167 8.03 7.25 12.11
N GLN A 168 9.32 7.08 11.78
CA GLN A 168 9.79 5.98 10.96
C GLN A 168 9.74 4.69 11.76
N VAL A 169 9.19 3.63 11.19
CA VAL A 169 9.01 2.34 11.89
C VAL A 169 9.46 1.19 11.00
N THR A 170 10.21 0.25 11.59
CA THR A 170 10.57 -1.04 10.98
C THR A 170 10.47 -2.13 12.03
N GLY A 171 10.11 -3.34 11.62
CA GLY A 171 10.04 -4.49 12.53
C GLY A 171 9.02 -5.54 12.09
N ALA A 172 9.01 -6.68 12.77
CA ALA A 172 8.01 -7.71 12.54
C ALA A 172 6.65 -7.30 13.14
N LEU A 173 5.58 -7.45 12.34
CA LEU A 173 4.19 -7.29 12.78
C LEU A 173 3.53 -8.65 13.01
N TYR A 174 4.02 -9.68 12.32
CA TYR A 174 3.54 -11.05 12.45
C TYR A 174 4.65 -12.03 12.10
N GLY A 175 4.79 -13.11 12.87
CA GLY A 175 5.83 -14.13 12.67
C GLY A 175 7.25 -13.61 12.87
N ASP A 176 8.24 -14.45 12.57
CA ASP A 176 9.64 -14.10 12.71
C ASP A 176 10.19 -13.52 11.39
N PRO A 177 10.95 -12.42 11.43
CA PRO A 177 11.56 -11.86 10.24
C PRO A 177 12.62 -12.83 9.69
N PRO A 178 12.74 -12.95 8.35
CA PRO A 178 13.73 -13.84 7.75
C PRO A 178 15.15 -13.37 8.12
N THR A 179 15.99 -14.31 8.54
CA THR A 179 17.40 -14.07 8.91
C THR A 179 18.33 -14.08 7.70
N THR A 180 17.85 -14.56 6.56
CA THR A 180 18.56 -14.63 5.27
C THR A 180 17.70 -13.98 4.18
N PRO A 181 18.28 -13.60 3.02
CA PRO A 181 17.51 -13.15 1.88
C PRO A 181 16.41 -14.16 1.49
N VAL A 182 15.27 -13.65 1.12
CA VAL A 182 14.09 -14.44 0.70
C VAL A 182 14.25 -14.86 -0.75
N ASP A 183 14.12 -16.15 -1.04
CA ASP A 183 14.11 -16.66 -2.40
C ASP A 183 12.75 -16.37 -3.06
N ILE A 184 12.78 -15.72 -4.21
CA ILE A 184 11.58 -15.42 -5.00
C ILE A 184 11.71 -15.95 -6.43
N ARG A 185 10.55 -16.10 -7.07
CA ARG A 185 10.45 -16.41 -8.51
C ARG A 185 9.69 -15.31 -9.23
N GLU A 186 10.21 -14.90 -10.37
CA GLU A 186 9.58 -13.93 -11.25
C GLU A 186 9.72 -14.38 -12.71
N CYS A 187 8.64 -14.75 -13.38
CA CYS A 187 8.63 -15.26 -14.74
C CYS A 187 9.63 -16.42 -14.95
N GLY A 188 9.72 -17.34 -14.00
CA GLY A 188 10.65 -18.47 -14.01
C GLY A 188 12.11 -18.14 -13.67
N LEU A 189 12.46 -16.89 -13.41
CA LEU A 189 13.76 -16.49 -12.87
C LEU A 189 13.75 -16.52 -11.36
N GLN A 190 14.87 -16.93 -10.75
CA GLN A 190 15.05 -16.94 -9.29
C GLN A 190 15.89 -15.73 -8.88
N PHE A 191 15.48 -15.09 -7.77
CA PHE A 191 16.19 -13.97 -7.15
C PHE A 191 16.21 -14.13 -5.64
N GLN A 192 17.21 -13.54 -5.00
CA GLN A 192 17.28 -13.37 -3.56
C GLN A 192 17.00 -11.93 -3.18
N VAL A 193 16.09 -11.72 -2.24
CA VAL A 193 15.61 -10.39 -1.84
C VAL A 193 15.84 -10.17 -0.36
N ASP A 194 16.59 -9.12 -0.03
CA ASP A 194 16.69 -8.63 1.34
C ASP A 194 15.51 -7.71 1.64
N VAL A 195 14.54 -8.25 2.36
CA VAL A 195 13.31 -7.53 2.73
C VAL A 195 13.53 -6.53 3.86
N GLN A 196 14.64 -6.63 4.61
CA GLN A 196 14.91 -5.75 5.74
C GLN A 196 15.69 -4.49 5.32
N SER A 197 16.74 -4.63 4.50
CA SER A 197 17.64 -3.54 4.14
C SER A 197 17.72 -3.24 2.64
N GLY A 198 17.16 -4.09 1.78
CA GLY A 198 17.13 -3.89 0.33
C GLY A 198 16.40 -2.60 -0.09
N GLN A 199 16.64 -2.16 -1.32
CA GLN A 199 16.01 -0.94 -1.86
C GLN A 199 14.48 -1.07 -1.95
N LYS A 200 13.74 0.05 -1.84
CA LYS A 200 12.27 0.08 -1.76
C LYS A 200 11.80 -0.81 -0.60
N THR A 201 11.01 -1.83 -0.90
CA THR A 201 10.55 -2.87 0.03
C THR A 201 11.43 -4.13 0.01
N GLY A 202 12.51 -4.11 -0.80
CA GLY A 202 13.45 -5.22 -0.98
C GLY A 202 13.82 -5.45 -2.45
N PHE A 203 12.90 -5.21 -3.40
CA PHE A 203 13.08 -5.48 -4.81
C PHE A 203 12.29 -4.50 -5.70
N PHE A 204 12.73 -4.33 -6.95
CA PHE A 204 12.06 -3.50 -7.95
C PHE A 204 10.97 -4.31 -8.68
N LEU A 205 9.84 -4.55 -8.04
CA LEU A 205 8.73 -5.33 -8.60
C LEU A 205 8.12 -4.69 -9.87
N ASP A 206 8.21 -3.37 -10.00
CA ASP A 206 7.77 -2.58 -11.16
C ASP A 206 8.62 -2.83 -12.43
N GLN A 207 9.81 -3.44 -12.29
CA GLN A 207 10.70 -3.74 -13.41
C GLN A 207 10.54 -5.15 -13.99
N ARG A 208 9.50 -5.89 -13.60
CA ARG A 208 9.25 -7.26 -14.10
C ARG A 208 9.23 -7.36 -15.62
N ASP A 209 8.44 -6.51 -16.27
CA ASP A 209 8.29 -6.56 -17.72
C ASP A 209 9.58 -6.15 -18.44
N ASN A 210 10.32 -5.20 -17.89
CA ASN A 210 11.63 -4.82 -18.42
C ASN A 210 12.64 -5.98 -18.31
N ARG A 211 12.66 -6.71 -17.19
CA ARG A 211 13.51 -7.89 -17.04
C ARG A 211 13.11 -9.01 -18.01
N ARG A 212 11.81 -9.22 -18.22
CA ARG A 212 11.30 -10.17 -19.21
C ARG A 212 11.74 -9.81 -20.62
N LEU A 213 11.57 -8.56 -21.04
CA LEU A 213 12.02 -8.07 -22.36
C LEU A 213 13.53 -8.19 -22.52
N ALA A 214 14.31 -7.84 -21.50
CA ALA A 214 15.75 -7.98 -21.52
C ALA A 214 16.22 -9.44 -21.73
N ARG A 215 15.47 -10.41 -21.21
CA ARG A 215 15.74 -11.84 -21.43
C ARG A 215 15.57 -12.27 -22.87
N GLU A 216 14.68 -11.63 -23.63
CA GLU A 216 14.40 -11.92 -25.03
C GLU A 216 15.45 -11.31 -25.97
N LEU A 217 16.26 -10.35 -25.50
CA LEU A 217 17.31 -9.75 -26.29
C LEU A 217 18.49 -10.72 -26.47
N PRO A 218 19.08 -10.83 -27.68
CA PRO A 218 20.21 -11.69 -27.92
C PRO A 218 21.46 -11.21 -27.16
N GLY A 219 21.92 -12.06 -26.24
CA GLY A 219 23.15 -11.86 -25.47
C GLY A 219 22.97 -11.92 -23.97
N ARG A 220 23.65 -12.89 -23.33
CA ARG A 220 23.66 -13.10 -21.85
C ARG A 220 24.15 -11.89 -21.04
N SER A 221 24.73 -10.87 -21.68
CA SER A 221 25.32 -9.70 -21.06
C SER A 221 24.31 -8.71 -20.52
N VAL A 222 23.10 -8.59 -21.10
CA VAL A 222 22.12 -7.55 -20.76
C VAL A 222 21.40 -7.88 -19.46
N ALA A 223 21.05 -9.15 -19.23
CA ALA A 223 20.41 -9.56 -17.97
C ALA A 223 21.34 -9.37 -16.76
N ALA A 224 22.64 -9.63 -16.95
CA ALA A 224 23.66 -9.39 -15.92
C ALA A 224 23.89 -7.89 -15.66
N ALA A 225 23.76 -7.03 -16.68
CA ALA A 225 23.93 -5.59 -16.52
C ALA A 225 22.76 -4.95 -15.70
N LEU A 226 21.52 -5.40 -15.93
CA LEU A 226 20.36 -4.91 -15.18
C LEU A 226 20.35 -5.33 -13.68
N CYS A 227 21.11 -6.39 -13.35
CA CYS A 227 21.26 -6.83 -11.96
C CYS A 227 22.48 -6.20 -11.26
N ARG A 228 23.45 -5.61 -11.98
CA ARG A 228 24.69 -5.09 -11.40
C ARG A 228 24.51 -3.83 -10.56
N ASP A 229 23.47 -3.05 -10.81
CA ASP A 229 23.22 -1.79 -10.09
C ASP A 229 22.40 -1.97 -8.79
N THR A 230 22.08 -3.23 -8.44
CA THR A 230 21.46 -3.55 -7.15
C THR A 230 22.46 -4.36 -6.32
N PRO A 231 23.09 -3.78 -5.28
CA PRO A 231 24.13 -4.45 -4.49
C PRO A 231 23.70 -5.72 -3.75
N HIS A 232 22.42 -6.10 -3.83
CA HIS A 232 21.83 -7.25 -3.13
C HIS A 232 21.03 -8.20 -4.05
N CYS A 233 21.22 -8.13 -5.37
CA CYS A 233 20.54 -9.02 -6.31
C CYS A 233 21.58 -9.86 -7.06
N ALA A 234 22.00 -10.98 -6.47
CA ALA A 234 22.84 -11.96 -7.16
C ALA A 234 21.95 -12.96 -7.89
N PRO A 235 22.12 -13.18 -9.22
CA PRO A 235 21.43 -14.26 -9.89
C PRO A 235 22.00 -15.60 -9.40
N LEU A 236 21.12 -16.50 -8.93
CA LEU A 236 21.49 -17.87 -8.64
C LEU A 236 21.95 -18.55 -9.93
N ARG A 237 23.07 -19.30 -9.86
CA ARG A 237 23.59 -20.05 -11.01
C ARG A 237 22.59 -21.13 -11.43
N PRO A 238 22.37 -21.37 -12.73
CA PRO A 238 21.61 -22.52 -13.17
C PRO A 238 22.29 -23.80 -12.71
N ALA A 239 21.47 -24.72 -12.19
CA ALA A 239 21.90 -26.08 -11.87
C ALA A 239 22.27 -26.86 -13.14
#